data_62537b7cf2c165abb7813002876ff91b
#
_entry.id   62537b7cf2c165abb7813002876ff91b
#
_cell.length_a   1.000
_cell.length_b   1.000
_cell.length_c   1.000
_cell.angle_alpha   90.00
_cell.angle_beta   90.00
_cell.angle_gamma   90.00
#
_symmetry.space_group_name_H-M   'P 1'
#
loop_
_entity.id
_entity.type
_entity.pdbx_description
1 polymer ?
#
loop_
_entity_poly.entity_id
_entity_poly.type
_entity_poly.pdbx_seq_one_letter_code
_entity_poly.pdbx_strand_id
1 'polypeptide(L)'
;MALRNAACLRLCGWAGILVAALLARAAVAAPDQSIEYEIKATYLYKFAPFVEWPQSAAAAPAFNLCIVGDDPVAVAVDRAAKGQTVVGKPVAVKHLPAAAPDAGCQVMYLAGTDTQTVAQALVAMKGAPVLTVTDEATHPNDRGVISFIIDANHVRFDIDDTAAAQSALVISSKLLGLAHSVKPRAPEVHGG
;
A
#
# COMPACT_ATOMS: atom_id res chain seq x y z
N MET A 1 -57.28 11.70 -61.14
CA MET A 1 -56.10 12.52 -60.81
C MET A 1 -56.06 12.69 -59.31
N ALA A 2 -55.10 12.37 -58.51
CA ALA A 2 -53.74 11.88 -58.68
C ALA A 2 -53.40 11.03 -57.43
N LEU A 3 -52.88 9.84 -57.65
CA LEU A 3 -52.08 9.12 -56.69
C LEU A 3 -50.75 9.87 -56.42
N ARG A 4 -50.32 9.99 -55.19
CA ARG A 4 -48.91 10.05 -54.73
C ARG A 4 -48.86 10.58 -53.33
N ASN A 5 -48.45 9.74 -52.41
CA ASN A 5 -47.46 9.93 -51.36
C ASN A 5 -47.77 9.04 -50.13
N ALA A 6 -47.49 7.78 -50.29
CA ALA A 6 -47.47 6.88 -49.14
C ALA A 6 -46.17 6.04 -49.18
N ALA A 7 -45.01 6.69 -49.14
CA ALA A 7 -43.72 5.95 -49.15
C ALA A 7 -42.59 6.61 -48.37
N CYS A 8 -42.86 7.53 -47.42
CA CYS A 8 -41.78 8.23 -46.72
C CYS A 8 -41.73 8.10 -45.18
N LEU A 9 -42.58 7.27 -44.58
CA LEU A 9 -42.68 7.17 -43.11
C LEU A 9 -42.17 5.87 -42.48
N ARG A 10 -41.42 5.01 -43.20
CA ARG A 10 -40.93 3.76 -42.63
C ARG A 10 -39.42 3.65 -42.47
N LEU A 11 -38.61 4.65 -42.75
CA LEU A 11 -37.14 4.63 -42.67
C LEU A 11 -36.51 5.32 -41.46
N CYS A 12 -37.27 6.05 -40.65
CA CYS A 12 -36.76 6.75 -39.46
C CYS A 12 -36.83 5.93 -38.17
N GLY A 13 -37.46 4.74 -38.15
CA GLY A 13 -37.65 3.96 -36.92
C GLY A 13 -36.48 3.07 -36.53
N TRP A 14 -35.54 2.77 -37.42
CA TRP A 14 -34.49 1.80 -37.16
C TRP A 14 -33.11 2.44 -36.81
N ALA A 15 -32.92 3.68 -37.07
CA ALA A 15 -31.69 4.39 -36.73
C ALA A 15 -31.60 4.76 -35.23
N GLY A 16 -32.73 4.90 -34.53
CA GLY A 16 -32.76 5.27 -33.12
C GLY A 16 -32.44 4.14 -32.17
N ILE A 17 -32.64 2.88 -32.56
CA ILE A 17 -32.43 1.70 -31.68
C ILE A 17 -30.95 1.30 -31.63
N LEU A 18 -30.17 1.57 -32.68
CA LEU A 18 -28.74 1.24 -32.72
C LEU A 18 -27.86 2.21 -31.88
N VAL A 19 -28.29 3.45 -31.68
CA VAL A 19 -27.53 4.43 -30.85
C VAL A 19 -27.73 4.17 -29.36
N ALA A 20 -28.88 3.69 -28.93
CA ALA A 20 -29.15 3.36 -27.54
C ALA A 20 -28.36 2.13 -27.03
N ALA A 21 -27.99 1.21 -27.93
CA ALA A 21 -27.23 0.01 -27.58
C ALA A 21 -25.72 0.26 -27.37
N LEU A 22 -25.16 1.39 -27.84
CA LEU A 22 -23.75 1.72 -27.67
C LEU A 22 -23.43 2.46 -26.35
N LEU A 23 -24.44 2.96 -25.65
CA LEU A 23 -24.25 3.69 -24.38
C LEU A 23 -24.30 2.79 -23.14
N ALA A 24 -24.60 1.51 -23.27
CA ALA A 24 -24.73 0.55 -22.16
C ALA A 24 -23.41 -0.18 -21.81
N ARG A 25 -22.25 0.24 -22.35
CA ARG A 25 -20.96 -0.39 -22.07
C ARG A 25 -20.05 0.40 -21.09
N ALA A 26 -20.59 1.35 -20.40
CA ALA A 26 -19.83 2.08 -19.40
C ALA A 26 -20.38 1.76 -18.01
N ALA A 27 -19.83 0.77 -17.34
CA ALA A 27 -19.69 0.65 -15.90
C ALA A 27 -19.55 -0.82 -15.47
N VAL A 28 -18.49 -1.47 -15.90
CA VAL A 28 -17.91 -2.53 -15.06
C VAL A 28 -16.60 -1.96 -14.56
N ALA A 29 -16.73 -0.99 -13.66
CA ALA A 29 -15.60 -0.42 -12.94
C ALA A 29 -15.41 -1.24 -11.66
N ALA A 30 -14.35 -1.97 -11.62
CA ALA A 30 -13.43 -2.27 -10.54
C ALA A 30 -14.00 -2.27 -9.10
N PRO A 31 -14.70 -3.32 -8.64
CA PRO A 31 -14.84 -3.57 -7.19
C PRO A 31 -13.52 -4.05 -6.56
N ASP A 32 -12.57 -4.50 -7.37
CA ASP A 32 -11.41 -5.26 -6.91
C ASP A 32 -10.30 -4.38 -6.30
N GLN A 33 -10.03 -3.19 -6.87
CA GLN A 33 -8.97 -2.30 -6.38
C GLN A 33 -9.27 -1.69 -5.00
N SER A 34 -10.52 -1.39 -4.68
CA SER A 34 -10.86 -0.83 -3.36
C SER A 34 -10.64 -1.84 -2.24
N ILE A 35 -10.88 -3.13 -2.50
CA ILE A 35 -10.63 -4.23 -1.55
C ILE A 35 -9.12 -4.41 -1.35
N GLU A 36 -8.34 -4.32 -2.41
CA GLU A 36 -6.88 -4.38 -2.36
C GLU A 36 -6.31 -3.30 -1.43
N TYR A 37 -6.73 -2.04 -1.61
CA TYR A 37 -6.26 -0.93 -0.77
C TYR A 37 -6.64 -1.11 0.70
N GLU A 38 -7.85 -1.59 1.01
CA GLU A 38 -8.27 -1.88 2.38
C GLU A 38 -7.46 -3.02 3.01
N ILE A 39 -7.08 -4.04 2.24
CA ILE A 39 -6.21 -5.12 2.68
C ILE A 39 -4.80 -4.59 2.99
N LYS A 40 -4.19 -3.84 2.06
CA LYS A 40 -2.87 -3.23 2.25
C LYS A 40 -2.86 -2.31 3.49
N ALA A 41 -3.86 -1.44 3.62
CA ALA A 41 -4.02 -0.56 4.77
C ALA A 41 -4.12 -1.33 6.10
N THR A 42 -4.86 -2.44 6.11
CA THR A 42 -5.00 -3.32 7.28
C THR A 42 -3.67 -3.97 7.64
N TYR A 43 -2.89 -4.42 6.67
CA TYR A 43 -1.60 -5.05 6.92
C TYR A 43 -0.61 -4.11 7.62
N LEU A 44 -0.63 -2.80 7.34
CA LEU A 44 0.32 -1.84 7.90
C LEU A 44 0.39 -1.88 9.43
N TYR A 45 -0.74 -1.95 10.12
CA TYR A 45 -0.75 -2.05 11.58
C TYR A 45 -0.75 -3.51 12.08
N LYS A 46 -1.15 -4.48 11.24
CA LYS A 46 -1.13 -5.91 11.57
C LYS A 46 0.27 -6.52 11.52
N PHE A 47 1.23 -5.93 10.84
CA PHE A 47 2.63 -6.36 10.90
C PHE A 47 3.25 -6.13 12.27
N ALA A 48 2.82 -5.09 12.97
CA ALA A 48 3.44 -4.63 14.20
C ALA A 48 3.60 -5.69 15.31
N PRO A 49 2.64 -6.56 15.62
CA PRO A 49 2.83 -7.60 16.65
C PRO A 49 3.91 -8.64 16.31
N PHE A 50 4.42 -8.62 15.09
CA PHE A 50 5.45 -9.54 14.59
C PHE A 50 6.81 -8.89 14.39
N VAL A 51 6.96 -7.63 14.81
CA VAL A 51 8.21 -6.87 14.72
C VAL A 51 8.59 -6.41 16.11
N GLU A 52 9.88 -6.55 16.43
CA GLU A 52 10.46 -5.98 17.64
C GLU A 52 11.23 -4.71 17.30
N TRP A 53 10.92 -3.64 18.01
CA TRP A 53 11.63 -2.36 17.93
C TRP A 53 12.58 -2.20 19.10
N PRO A 54 13.69 -1.45 18.94
CA PRO A 54 14.51 -1.04 20.08
C PRO A 54 13.66 -0.20 21.05
N GLN A 55 14.02 -0.24 22.34
CA GLN A 55 13.25 0.39 23.41
C GLN A 55 12.94 1.87 23.17
N SER A 56 13.89 2.62 22.56
CA SER A 56 13.71 4.03 22.23
C SER A 56 12.52 4.27 21.26
N ALA A 57 12.33 3.41 20.27
CA ALA A 57 11.22 3.51 19.32
C ALA A 57 9.92 2.93 19.91
N ALA A 58 10.02 1.95 20.82
CA ALA A 58 8.88 1.33 21.47
C ALA A 58 8.25 2.18 22.59
N ALA A 59 8.92 3.20 23.10
CA ALA A 59 8.49 3.98 24.26
C ALA A 59 7.31 4.94 24.02
N ALA A 60 6.95 5.21 22.75
CA ALA A 60 5.85 6.13 22.41
C ALA A 60 4.50 5.70 23.04
N PRO A 61 3.66 6.66 23.51
CA PRO A 61 2.36 6.36 24.12
C PRO A 61 1.33 5.82 23.12
N ALA A 62 1.50 6.09 21.83
CA ALA A 62 0.71 5.57 20.73
C ALA A 62 1.60 4.80 19.75
N PHE A 63 1.00 3.90 18.99
CA PHE A 63 1.64 3.27 17.83
C PHE A 63 1.46 4.18 16.62
N ASN A 64 2.54 4.87 16.23
CA ASN A 64 2.51 5.84 15.14
C ASN A 64 2.69 5.14 13.79
N LEU A 65 1.67 5.17 12.97
CA LEU A 65 1.66 4.75 11.59
C LEU A 65 1.74 6.00 10.69
N CYS A 66 2.86 6.18 10.04
CA CYS A 66 3.12 7.36 9.21
C CYS A 66 2.91 7.05 7.73
N ILE A 67 2.36 8.00 7.01
CA ILE A 67 2.08 7.93 5.58
C ILE A 67 2.82 9.06 4.88
N VAL A 68 3.58 8.73 3.84
CA VAL A 68 4.26 9.69 2.96
C VAL A 68 3.76 9.48 1.54
N GLY A 69 2.96 10.42 1.06
CA GLY A 69 2.30 10.39 -0.25
C GLY A 69 0.79 10.31 -0.17
N ASP A 70 0.13 10.57 -1.29
CA ASP A 70 -1.32 10.63 -1.45
C ASP A 70 -1.78 9.59 -2.47
N ASP A 71 -1.72 8.32 -2.13
CA ASP A 71 -2.26 7.25 -2.95
C ASP A 71 -3.56 6.68 -2.36
N PRO A 72 -4.26 5.79 -3.06
CA PRO A 72 -5.50 5.19 -2.54
C PRO A 72 -5.30 4.37 -1.25
N VAL A 73 -4.12 3.79 -1.02
CA VAL A 73 -3.81 3.06 0.23
C VAL A 73 -3.75 4.04 1.39
N ALA A 74 -3.15 5.23 1.21
CA ALA A 74 -3.10 6.28 2.22
C ALA A 74 -4.49 6.66 2.72
N VAL A 75 -5.45 6.85 1.80
CA VAL A 75 -6.85 7.13 2.14
C VAL A 75 -7.51 5.97 2.88
N ALA A 76 -7.23 4.73 2.51
CA ALA A 76 -7.77 3.53 3.16
C ALA A 76 -7.24 3.37 4.59
N VAL A 77 -5.98 3.76 4.86
CA VAL A 77 -5.36 3.66 6.20
C VAL A 77 -6.13 4.44 7.25
N ASP A 78 -6.59 5.65 6.95
CA ASP A 78 -7.34 6.47 7.93
C ASP A 78 -8.61 5.77 8.42
N ARG A 79 -9.27 5.01 7.54
CA ARG A 79 -10.45 4.23 7.89
C ARG A 79 -10.08 2.95 8.62
N ALA A 80 -9.13 2.19 8.09
CA ALA A 80 -8.72 0.88 8.61
C ALA A 80 -8.09 0.98 10.00
N ALA A 81 -7.33 2.04 10.28
CA ALA A 81 -6.65 2.24 11.57
C ALA A 81 -7.53 2.85 12.65
N LYS A 82 -8.70 3.39 12.30
CA LYS A 82 -9.59 4.07 13.26
C LYS A 82 -10.02 3.15 14.39
N GLY A 83 -9.70 3.54 15.64
CA GLY A 83 -10.04 2.77 16.84
C GLY A 83 -9.24 1.49 17.03
N GLN A 84 -8.24 1.21 16.19
CA GLN A 84 -7.39 0.05 16.34
C GLN A 84 -6.34 0.25 17.43
N THR A 85 -5.90 -0.88 17.98
CA THR A 85 -4.81 -0.91 18.96
C THR A 85 -3.75 -1.93 18.52
N VAL A 86 -2.49 -1.62 18.80
CA VAL A 86 -1.34 -2.49 18.56
C VAL A 86 -0.57 -2.65 19.86
N VAL A 87 -0.46 -3.87 20.36
CA VAL A 87 0.23 -4.20 21.63
C VAL A 87 -0.24 -3.29 22.77
N GLY A 88 -1.58 -3.08 22.88
CA GLY A 88 -2.19 -2.25 23.93
C GLY A 88 -2.10 -0.73 23.72
N LYS A 89 -1.48 -0.26 22.64
CA LYS A 89 -1.38 1.16 22.31
C LYS A 89 -2.36 1.55 21.20
N PRO A 90 -3.01 2.71 21.26
CA PRO A 90 -3.86 3.18 20.17
C PRO A 90 -3.01 3.45 18.93
N VAL A 91 -3.52 3.10 17.76
CA VAL A 91 -2.90 3.46 16.47
C VAL A 91 -3.18 4.93 16.17
N ALA A 92 -2.11 5.69 15.94
CA ALA A 92 -2.16 7.07 15.52
C ALA A 92 -1.61 7.21 14.10
N VAL A 93 -2.47 7.57 13.15
CA VAL A 93 -2.06 7.84 11.77
C VAL A 93 -1.52 9.26 11.66
N LYS A 94 -0.39 9.42 10.98
CA LYS A 94 0.25 10.72 10.70
C LYS A 94 0.56 10.83 9.23
N HIS A 95 0.07 11.87 8.57
CA HIS A 95 0.45 12.20 7.19
C HIS A 95 1.65 13.14 7.22
N LEU A 96 2.71 12.77 6.52
CA LEU A 96 3.96 13.51 6.48
C LEU A 96 4.24 14.01 5.06
N PRO A 97 4.73 15.23 4.89
CA PRO A 97 5.11 15.76 3.57
C PRO A 97 6.35 15.07 2.99
N ALA A 98 7.18 14.49 3.85
CA ALA A 98 8.38 13.73 3.48
C ALA A 98 8.76 12.75 4.59
N ALA A 99 9.49 11.70 4.22
CA ALA A 99 10.06 10.74 5.18
C ALA A 99 11.17 11.40 6.00
N ALA A 100 11.05 11.30 7.34
CA ALA A 100 12.01 11.84 8.28
C ALA A 100 12.23 10.82 9.42
N PRO A 101 13.50 10.50 9.77
CA PRO A 101 13.84 9.50 10.80
C PRO A 101 13.34 9.88 12.20
N ASP A 102 13.25 11.16 12.49
CA ASP A 102 12.85 11.75 13.77
C ASP A 102 11.34 12.01 13.91
N ALA A 103 10.53 11.62 12.92
CA ALA A 103 9.07 11.79 12.95
C ALA A 103 8.37 10.94 14.04
N GLY A 104 9.11 10.04 14.69
CA GLY A 104 8.61 9.19 15.78
C GLY A 104 7.62 8.13 15.31
N CYS A 105 7.83 7.59 14.12
CA CYS A 105 7.01 6.52 13.51
C CYS A 105 7.56 5.15 13.88
N GLN A 106 6.67 4.17 14.07
CA GLN A 106 7.04 2.75 14.14
C GLN A 106 6.92 2.10 12.77
N VAL A 107 5.87 2.43 12.02
CA VAL A 107 5.67 2.01 10.63
C VAL A 107 5.57 3.24 9.75
N MET A 108 6.18 3.19 8.57
CA MET A 108 6.09 4.25 7.58
C MET A 108 5.75 3.64 6.22
N TYR A 109 4.59 4.00 5.69
CA TYR A 109 4.19 3.67 4.33
C TYR A 109 4.68 4.76 3.38
N LEU A 110 5.34 4.35 2.31
CA LEU A 110 6.00 5.24 1.35
C LEU A 110 5.37 5.06 -0.04
N ALA A 111 4.52 5.99 -0.43
CA ALA A 111 3.97 6.09 -1.79
C ALA A 111 4.75 7.10 -2.66
N GLY A 112 5.62 7.89 -2.03
CA GLY A 112 6.30 9.00 -2.67
C GLY A 112 5.46 10.26 -2.77
N THR A 113 6.13 11.37 -3.00
CA THR A 113 5.51 12.70 -3.18
C THR A 113 6.13 13.40 -4.38
N ASP A 114 5.58 14.53 -4.80
CA ASP A 114 6.16 15.36 -5.88
C ASP A 114 7.59 15.84 -5.56
N THR A 115 7.93 15.93 -4.27
CA THR A 115 9.23 16.45 -3.80
C THR A 115 10.18 15.38 -3.31
N GLN A 116 9.69 14.16 -3.06
CA GLN A 116 10.52 13.05 -2.57
C GLN A 116 10.03 11.72 -3.17
N THR A 117 10.85 11.11 -4.00
CA THR A 117 10.56 9.76 -4.54
C THR A 117 10.67 8.70 -3.45
N VAL A 118 10.07 7.52 -3.68
CA VAL A 118 10.18 6.36 -2.77
C VAL A 118 11.65 6.01 -2.50
N ALA A 119 12.49 5.95 -3.54
CA ALA A 119 13.92 5.69 -3.38
C ALA A 119 14.62 6.72 -2.48
N GLN A 120 14.33 8.02 -2.65
CA GLN A 120 14.88 9.07 -1.81
C GLN A 120 14.39 8.96 -0.35
N ALA A 121 13.11 8.64 -0.15
CA ALA A 121 12.55 8.40 1.18
C ALA A 121 13.24 7.21 1.87
N LEU A 122 13.45 6.10 1.17
CA LEU A 122 14.16 4.93 1.71
C LEU A 122 15.60 5.25 2.08
N VAL A 123 16.30 6.06 1.27
CA VAL A 123 17.66 6.53 1.60
C VAL A 123 17.65 7.39 2.89
N ALA A 124 16.68 8.30 3.03
CA ALA A 124 16.54 9.13 4.23
C ALA A 124 16.24 8.29 5.48
N MET A 125 15.51 7.17 5.34
CA MET A 125 15.13 6.29 6.45
C MET A 125 16.18 5.23 6.80
N LYS A 126 17.29 5.16 6.06
CA LYS A 126 18.32 4.13 6.28
C LYS A 126 18.87 4.17 7.70
N GLY A 127 18.79 3.05 8.40
CA GLY A 127 19.25 2.90 9.79
C GLY A 127 18.29 3.46 10.84
N ALA A 128 17.20 4.11 10.45
CA ALA A 128 16.16 4.50 11.39
C ALA A 128 15.37 3.26 11.86
N PRO A 129 14.99 3.17 13.15
CA PRO A 129 14.24 2.03 13.69
C PRO A 129 12.75 2.12 13.31
N VAL A 130 12.48 2.14 12.01
CA VAL A 130 11.16 2.28 11.41
C VAL A 130 10.95 1.16 10.39
N LEU A 131 9.82 0.47 10.50
CA LEU A 131 9.39 -0.49 9.50
C LEU A 131 8.89 0.26 8.27
N THR A 132 9.74 0.35 7.24
CA THR A 132 9.35 0.96 5.96
C THR A 132 8.56 -0.05 5.13
N VAL A 133 7.41 0.39 4.63
CA VAL A 133 6.53 -0.40 3.76
C VAL A 133 6.30 0.35 2.47
N THR A 134 6.46 -0.33 1.34
CA THR A 134 6.22 0.21 0.00
C THR A 134 5.18 -0.60 -0.73
N ASP A 135 4.53 0.00 -1.73
CA ASP A 135 3.69 -0.72 -2.67
C ASP A 135 4.52 -1.27 -3.84
N GLU A 136 3.89 -1.90 -4.81
CA GLU A 136 4.53 -2.57 -5.95
C GLU A 136 5.72 -1.76 -6.49
N ALA A 137 6.91 -2.22 -6.16
CA ALA A 137 8.13 -1.52 -6.53
C ALA A 137 8.42 -1.70 -8.02
N THR A 138 8.44 -0.61 -8.77
CA THR A 138 8.82 -0.61 -10.18
C THR A 138 10.32 -0.87 -10.36
N HIS A 139 11.13 -0.50 -9.35
CA HIS A 139 12.58 -0.69 -9.34
C HIS A 139 13.04 -1.34 -8.03
N PRO A 140 14.16 -2.08 -8.04
CA PRO A 140 14.71 -2.69 -6.81
C PRO A 140 15.00 -1.69 -5.69
N ASN A 141 15.32 -0.43 -6.03
CA ASN A 141 15.62 0.64 -5.08
C ASN A 141 14.37 1.24 -4.41
N ASP A 142 13.17 0.87 -4.86
CA ASP A 142 11.90 1.34 -4.32
C ASP A 142 11.32 0.34 -3.29
N ARG A 143 12.11 -0.64 -2.86
CA ARG A 143 11.68 -1.67 -1.91
C ARG A 143 12.02 -1.28 -0.48
N GLY A 144 10.99 -1.24 0.38
CA GLY A 144 11.13 -1.09 1.83
C GLY A 144 11.56 -2.39 2.52
N VAL A 145 11.54 -2.38 3.85
CA VAL A 145 11.67 -3.61 4.66
C VAL A 145 10.57 -4.60 4.30
N ILE A 146 9.36 -4.11 4.09
CA ILE A 146 8.24 -4.87 3.51
C ILE A 146 7.82 -4.19 2.21
N SER A 147 7.57 -4.98 1.17
CA SER A 147 7.03 -4.49 -0.11
C SER A 147 5.80 -5.29 -0.49
N PHE A 148 4.67 -4.63 -0.68
CA PHE A 148 3.49 -5.28 -1.22
C PHE A 148 3.72 -5.72 -2.66
N ILE A 149 3.10 -6.81 -3.03
CA ILE A 149 3.03 -7.33 -4.39
C ILE A 149 1.63 -7.89 -4.64
N ILE A 150 1.23 -7.96 -5.91
CA ILE A 150 0.04 -8.70 -6.32
C ILE A 150 0.49 -10.00 -6.99
N ASP A 151 0.12 -11.12 -6.40
CA ASP A 151 0.37 -12.45 -6.92
C ASP A 151 -0.95 -13.21 -7.05
N ALA A 152 -1.25 -13.72 -8.24
CA ALA A 152 -2.49 -14.42 -8.56
C ALA A 152 -3.75 -13.68 -8.05
N ASN A 153 -3.81 -12.35 -8.21
CA ASN A 153 -4.89 -11.47 -7.76
C ASN A 153 -5.09 -11.43 -6.23
N HIS A 154 -4.02 -11.70 -5.47
CA HIS A 154 -4.01 -11.60 -4.02
C HIS A 154 -2.92 -10.63 -3.56
N VAL A 155 -3.21 -9.83 -2.55
CA VAL A 155 -2.21 -9.02 -1.88
C VAL A 155 -1.27 -9.94 -1.10
N ARG A 156 0.00 -9.91 -1.47
CA ARG A 156 1.11 -10.60 -0.82
C ARG A 156 2.15 -9.56 -0.43
N PHE A 157 3.22 -10.00 0.18
CA PHE A 157 4.32 -9.11 0.53
C PHE A 157 5.65 -9.86 0.54
N ASP A 158 6.70 -9.15 0.13
CA ASP A 158 8.09 -9.56 0.27
C ASP A 158 8.71 -8.90 1.49
N ILE A 159 9.71 -9.55 2.10
CA ILE A 159 10.45 -9.01 3.25
C ILE A 159 11.95 -8.97 2.93
N ASP A 160 12.59 -7.82 3.14
CA ASP A 160 14.04 -7.68 3.20
C ASP A 160 14.49 -7.69 4.67
N ASP A 161 14.85 -8.88 5.19
CA ASP A 161 15.31 -9.05 6.58
C ASP A 161 16.72 -8.45 6.81
N THR A 162 17.50 -8.26 5.72
CA THR A 162 18.75 -7.50 5.76
C THR A 162 18.48 -6.02 6.07
N ALA A 163 17.50 -5.43 5.38
CA ALA A 163 17.10 -4.04 5.63
C ALA A 163 16.47 -3.86 7.02
N ALA A 164 15.69 -4.85 7.49
CA ALA A 164 15.17 -4.86 8.85
C ALA A 164 16.28 -4.81 9.88
N ALA A 165 17.31 -5.69 9.73
CA ALA A 165 18.47 -5.70 10.63
C ALA A 165 19.26 -4.39 10.62
N GLN A 166 19.43 -3.75 9.45
CA GLN A 166 20.09 -2.44 9.33
C GLN A 166 19.31 -1.33 10.04
N SER A 167 18.01 -1.51 10.20
CA SER A 167 17.10 -0.60 10.93
C SER A 167 16.90 -1.01 12.40
N ALA A 168 17.73 -1.91 12.92
CA ALA A 168 17.64 -2.47 14.27
C ALA A 168 16.26 -3.11 14.58
N LEU A 169 15.58 -3.64 13.58
CA LEU A 169 14.32 -4.36 13.71
C LEU A 169 14.55 -5.86 13.70
N VAL A 170 13.75 -6.60 14.48
CA VAL A 170 13.72 -8.06 14.45
C VAL A 170 12.35 -8.51 13.95
N ILE A 171 12.34 -9.17 12.80
CA ILE A 171 11.11 -9.75 12.22
C ILE A 171 10.93 -11.16 12.76
N SER A 172 9.75 -11.48 13.28
CA SER A 172 9.47 -12.81 13.80
C SER A 172 9.48 -13.86 12.69
N SER A 173 9.92 -15.07 13.02
CA SER A 173 9.91 -16.21 12.08
C SER A 173 8.51 -16.50 11.53
N LYS A 174 7.47 -16.20 12.32
CA LYS A 174 6.08 -16.34 11.90
C LYS A 174 5.74 -15.41 10.74
N LEU A 175 6.17 -14.14 10.79
CA LEU A 175 5.93 -13.16 9.70
C LEU A 175 6.79 -13.51 8.48
N LEU A 176 8.06 -13.91 8.69
CA LEU A 176 8.92 -14.38 7.62
C LEU A 176 8.31 -15.58 6.88
N GLY A 177 7.69 -16.52 7.61
CA GLY A 177 7.01 -17.68 7.02
C GLY A 177 5.71 -17.35 6.27
N LEU A 178 5.14 -16.16 6.42
CA LEU A 178 3.95 -15.69 5.69
C LEU A 178 4.30 -14.87 4.45
N ALA A 179 5.55 -14.42 4.32
CA ALA A 179 6.00 -13.65 3.18
C ALA A 179 5.98 -14.50 1.89
N HIS A 180 5.71 -13.85 0.76
CA HIS A 180 5.83 -14.47 -0.56
C HIS A 180 7.32 -14.77 -0.86
N SER A 181 8.19 -13.83 -0.53
CA SER A 181 9.64 -13.96 -0.65
C SER A 181 10.35 -13.28 0.51
N VAL A 182 11.49 -13.83 0.93
CA VAL A 182 12.34 -13.26 1.97
C VAL A 182 13.76 -13.13 1.43
N LYS A 183 14.32 -11.92 1.49
CA LYS A 183 15.76 -11.72 1.36
C LYS A 183 16.38 -11.91 2.75
N PRO A 184 17.11 -13.02 2.98
CA PRO A 184 17.55 -13.38 4.30
C PRO A 184 18.65 -12.43 4.81
N ARG A 185 18.72 -12.30 6.12
CA ARG A 185 19.82 -11.62 6.82
C ARG A 185 21.14 -12.31 6.50
N ALA A 186 22.17 -11.53 6.20
CA ALA A 186 23.51 -12.09 6.07
C ALA A 186 23.91 -12.77 7.40
N PRO A 187 24.53 -13.98 7.36
CA PRO A 187 25.01 -14.60 8.57
C PRO A 187 26.01 -13.66 9.26
N GLU A 188 25.82 -13.43 10.56
CA GLU A 188 26.81 -12.71 11.35
C GLU A 188 28.10 -13.56 11.36
N VAL A 189 29.13 -13.04 10.70
CA VAL A 189 30.47 -13.61 10.80
C VAL A 189 30.95 -13.27 12.21
N HIS A 190 30.72 -14.17 13.16
CA HIS A 190 31.38 -14.12 14.46
C HIS A 190 32.88 -14.34 14.19
N GLY A 191 33.63 -13.26 14.10
CA GLY A 191 35.08 -13.31 14.15
C GLY A 191 35.49 -13.90 15.47
N GLY A 192 36.01 -15.13 15.43
CA GLY A 192 36.63 -15.84 16.56
C GLY A 192 37.95 -15.17 16.96
#